data_e75cca6c59f28520ca23812afc9f5385
#
_entry.id   e75cca6c59f28520ca23812afc9f5385
#
_cell.length_a   1.000
_cell.length_b   1.000
_cell.length_c   1.000
_cell.angle_alpha   90.00
_cell.angle_beta   90.00
_cell.angle_gamma   90.00
#
_symmetry.space_group_name_H-M   'P 1'
#
loop_
_entity.id
_entity.type
_entity.pdbx_description
1 polymer ?
#
loop_
_entity_poly.entity_id
_entity_poly.type
_entity_poly.pdbx_seq_one_letter_code
_entity_poly.pdbx_strand_id
1 'polypeptide(L)'
;MHIALGYRWFPTAAGYHIERALQALGHTVTYIGLPCSQRAGYDTTVPVDEIVAALPEKPDLYLWIDPAGRYFPPGIERLPIPTACYLIDVHLGRWREQAARFFDVVFIAQKDYLERFQQAVGHDQVYWLPLAAAPDVHRDHHLPRIYDVGFVGNIALAHRKTARARRLRLIAERFRTNDFYRVYTPEEVGRVYSQSRIVFNCSIAGDVTMRVFEGTACGALVLTDTVANGLDELFEIGREIVVYQDDRDLLEKIAYYLAHEEEREAIARAGQARTLREHTYIHRMERLIYLVSSSHLLAPMRTVPAAERWRARREVYIHLHMLDALIDQARDMGLNPFQRARAILPSLLRRLIL
;
A
#
# COMPACT_ATOMS: atom_id res chain seq x y z
N MET A 1 -6.82 -21.78 -4.71
CA MET A 1 -7.84 -20.83 -5.23
C MET A 1 -7.30 -20.15 -6.48
N HIS A 2 -8.19 -19.79 -7.38
CA HIS A 2 -7.90 -18.89 -8.49
C HIS A 2 -8.31 -17.46 -8.09
N ILE A 3 -7.39 -16.51 -8.11
CA ILE A 3 -7.58 -15.14 -7.63
C ILE A 3 -7.42 -14.17 -8.80
N ALA A 4 -8.46 -13.40 -9.12
CA ALA A 4 -8.38 -12.26 -10.00
C ALA A 4 -7.83 -11.07 -9.20
N LEU A 5 -6.62 -10.61 -9.53
CA LEU A 5 -5.90 -9.60 -8.77
C LEU A 5 -5.86 -8.26 -9.50
N GLY A 6 -6.61 -7.30 -9.01
CA GLY A 6 -6.71 -5.94 -9.56
C GLY A 6 -5.74 -4.98 -8.90
N TYR A 7 -4.72 -4.51 -9.64
CA TYR A 7 -3.82 -3.46 -9.17
C TYR A 7 -3.11 -2.76 -10.34
N ARG A 8 -2.48 -1.61 -10.07
CA ARG A 8 -1.58 -0.99 -11.04
C ARG A 8 -0.18 -1.57 -10.87
N TRP A 9 0.32 -2.22 -11.92
CA TRP A 9 1.65 -2.81 -11.90
C TRP A 9 2.75 -1.76 -12.06
N PHE A 10 3.72 -1.80 -11.19
CA PHE A 10 5.06 -1.23 -11.31
C PHE A 10 6.01 -2.01 -10.36
N PRO A 11 7.33 -2.03 -10.60
CA PRO A 11 8.25 -2.95 -9.92
C PRO A 11 8.21 -2.89 -8.38
N THR A 12 7.95 -1.73 -7.78
CA THR A 12 7.89 -1.52 -6.32
C THR A 12 6.46 -1.51 -5.77
N ALA A 13 5.46 -1.93 -6.58
CA ALA A 13 4.08 -1.96 -6.13
C ALA A 13 3.86 -3.06 -5.08
N ALA A 14 3.17 -2.76 -4.00
CA ALA A 14 2.74 -3.77 -3.04
C ALA A 14 1.96 -4.92 -3.73
N GLY A 15 1.13 -4.59 -4.73
CA GLY A 15 0.40 -5.58 -5.53
C GLY A 15 1.31 -6.61 -6.22
N TYR A 16 2.51 -6.22 -6.66
CA TYR A 16 3.50 -7.15 -7.23
C TYR A 16 4.02 -8.15 -6.19
N HIS A 17 4.36 -7.68 -4.99
CA HIS A 17 4.81 -8.54 -3.90
C HIS A 17 3.68 -9.46 -3.39
N ILE A 18 2.46 -8.95 -3.33
CA ILE A 18 1.25 -9.71 -2.98
C ILE A 18 0.99 -10.82 -3.98
N GLU A 19 1.08 -10.55 -5.29
CA GLU A 19 0.92 -11.56 -6.33
C GLU A 19 1.92 -12.70 -6.16
N ARG A 20 3.19 -12.40 -5.96
CA ARG A 20 4.23 -13.41 -5.74
C ARG A 20 4.01 -14.22 -4.47
N ALA A 21 3.55 -13.58 -3.40
CA ALA A 21 3.22 -14.27 -2.16
C ALA A 21 2.05 -15.24 -2.34
N LEU A 22 0.99 -14.83 -3.05
CA LEU A 22 -0.14 -15.70 -3.37
C LEU A 22 0.29 -16.90 -4.23
N GLN A 23 1.14 -16.67 -5.23
CA GLN A 23 1.70 -17.75 -6.07
C GLN A 23 2.58 -18.71 -5.25
N ALA A 24 3.41 -18.19 -4.33
CA ALA A 24 4.22 -19.00 -3.44
C ALA A 24 3.39 -19.86 -2.48
N LEU A 25 2.18 -19.42 -2.13
CA LEU A 25 1.19 -20.18 -1.37
C LEU A 25 0.40 -21.20 -2.21
N GLY A 26 0.72 -21.34 -3.51
CA GLY A 26 0.08 -22.30 -4.40
C GLY A 26 -1.25 -21.83 -5.00
N HIS A 27 -1.54 -20.53 -4.96
CA HIS A 27 -2.73 -19.96 -5.62
C HIS A 27 -2.44 -19.62 -7.08
N THR A 28 -3.43 -19.82 -7.95
CA THR A 28 -3.42 -19.30 -9.32
C THR A 28 -3.82 -17.82 -9.28
N VAL A 29 -3.04 -16.96 -9.91
CA VAL A 29 -3.32 -15.52 -9.93
C VAL A 29 -3.45 -15.01 -11.37
N THR A 30 -4.59 -14.40 -11.68
CA THR A 30 -4.81 -13.66 -12.93
C THR A 30 -4.76 -12.16 -12.63
N TYR A 31 -3.79 -11.48 -13.24
CA TYR A 31 -3.65 -10.03 -13.12
C TYR A 31 -4.76 -9.30 -13.89
N ILE A 32 -5.51 -8.45 -13.21
CA ILE A 32 -6.54 -7.59 -13.78
C ILE A 32 -6.13 -6.12 -13.58
N GLY A 33 -5.35 -5.62 -14.51
CA GLY A 33 -4.88 -4.23 -14.47
C GLY A 33 -4.47 -3.72 -15.84
N LEU A 34 -4.08 -2.46 -15.91
CA LEU A 34 -3.66 -1.82 -17.16
C LEU A 34 -2.46 -2.55 -17.77
N PRO A 35 -2.46 -2.78 -19.09
CA PRO A 35 -1.29 -3.30 -19.77
C PRO A 35 -0.13 -2.29 -19.71
N CYS A 36 1.08 -2.80 -19.68
CA CYS A 36 2.31 -2.00 -19.81
C CYS A 36 3.33 -2.73 -20.68
N SER A 37 4.47 -2.10 -20.97
CA SER A 37 5.51 -2.69 -21.82
C SER A 37 6.07 -4.02 -21.31
N GLN A 38 5.93 -4.29 -20.02
CA GLN A 38 6.49 -5.47 -19.35
C GLN A 38 5.43 -6.50 -18.97
N ARG A 39 4.13 -6.17 -19.15
CA ARG A 39 3.04 -7.03 -18.71
C ARG A 39 1.78 -6.84 -19.55
N ALA A 40 1.24 -7.95 -20.02
CA ALA A 40 -0.11 -7.98 -20.56
C ALA A 40 -1.13 -7.65 -19.46
N GLY A 41 -2.20 -6.99 -19.81
CA GLY A 41 -3.28 -6.60 -18.92
C GLY A 41 -4.59 -6.50 -19.64
N TYR A 42 -5.55 -5.83 -19.04
CA TYR A 42 -6.89 -5.65 -19.56
C TYR A 42 -7.20 -4.18 -19.79
N ASP A 43 -8.14 -3.90 -20.66
CA ASP A 43 -8.73 -2.57 -20.75
C ASP A 43 -9.59 -2.34 -19.50
N THR A 44 -9.09 -1.51 -18.60
CA THR A 44 -9.74 -1.22 -17.31
C THR A 44 -10.89 -0.23 -17.41
N THR A 45 -11.26 0.22 -18.61
CA THR A 45 -12.53 0.92 -18.89
C THR A 45 -13.69 -0.07 -19.04
N VAL A 46 -13.38 -1.32 -19.43
CA VAL A 46 -14.37 -2.42 -19.47
C VAL A 46 -14.75 -2.81 -18.04
N PRO A 47 -16.03 -3.02 -17.75
CA PRO A 47 -16.48 -3.50 -16.45
C PRO A 47 -15.80 -4.80 -16.02
N VAL A 48 -15.38 -4.88 -14.77
CA VAL A 48 -14.62 -6.04 -14.27
C VAL A 48 -15.41 -7.34 -14.27
N ASP A 49 -16.73 -7.28 -14.14
CA ASP A 49 -17.61 -8.44 -14.26
C ASP A 49 -17.60 -9.02 -15.70
N GLU A 50 -17.49 -8.17 -16.72
CA GLU A 50 -17.33 -8.60 -18.11
C GLU A 50 -15.95 -9.20 -18.37
N ILE A 51 -14.90 -8.58 -17.83
CA ILE A 51 -13.53 -9.12 -17.89
C ILE A 51 -13.48 -10.51 -17.24
N VAL A 52 -14.02 -10.64 -16.03
CA VAL A 52 -14.02 -11.91 -15.27
C VAL A 52 -14.86 -12.98 -15.96
N ALA A 53 -15.99 -12.61 -16.57
CA ALA A 53 -16.82 -13.53 -17.33
C ALA A 53 -16.11 -14.08 -18.58
N ALA A 54 -15.20 -13.32 -19.17
CA ALA A 54 -14.42 -13.70 -20.36
C ALA A 54 -13.16 -14.52 -20.04
N LEU A 55 -12.80 -14.70 -18.75
CA LEU A 55 -11.64 -15.50 -18.36
C LEU A 55 -11.87 -16.99 -18.69
N PRO A 56 -10.83 -17.72 -19.14
CA PRO A 56 -10.92 -19.16 -19.40
C PRO A 56 -11.36 -19.98 -18.19
N GLU A 57 -10.90 -19.57 -17.00
CA GLU A 57 -11.27 -20.17 -15.73
C GLU A 57 -11.88 -19.10 -14.81
N LYS A 58 -13.01 -19.44 -14.19
CA LYS A 58 -13.67 -18.53 -13.25
C LYS A 58 -12.87 -18.41 -11.97
N PRO A 59 -12.51 -17.18 -11.53
CA PRO A 59 -11.83 -16.99 -10.26
C PRO A 59 -12.77 -17.23 -9.08
N ASP A 60 -12.16 -17.65 -7.95
CA ASP A 60 -12.84 -17.84 -6.66
C ASP A 60 -12.98 -16.54 -5.88
N LEU A 61 -12.09 -15.57 -6.14
CA LEU A 61 -11.97 -14.30 -5.43
C LEU A 61 -11.52 -13.20 -6.40
N TYR A 62 -12.10 -12.02 -6.29
CA TYR A 62 -11.53 -10.79 -6.81
C TYR A 62 -10.89 -9.98 -5.68
N LEU A 63 -9.58 -9.75 -5.76
CA LEU A 63 -8.81 -8.95 -4.80
C LEU A 63 -8.31 -7.67 -5.47
N TRP A 64 -8.74 -6.52 -4.97
CA TRP A 64 -8.26 -5.21 -5.43
C TRP A 64 -7.27 -4.60 -4.45
N ILE A 65 -6.09 -4.18 -4.94
CA ILE A 65 -5.09 -3.50 -4.15
C ILE A 65 -5.12 -2.01 -4.46
N ASP A 66 -5.20 -1.17 -3.42
CA ASP A 66 -5.20 0.29 -3.53
C ASP A 66 -4.04 0.76 -4.42
N PRO A 67 -4.35 1.33 -5.57
CA PRO A 67 -3.33 1.68 -6.53
C PRO A 67 -2.72 3.03 -6.19
N ALA A 68 -1.45 3.13 -6.39
CA ALA A 68 -0.78 4.42 -6.54
C ALA A 68 -1.19 5.11 -7.87
N GLY A 69 -2.48 5.05 -8.27
CA GLY A 69 -2.90 5.62 -9.55
C GLY A 69 -4.35 5.33 -9.98
N ARG A 70 -4.67 5.62 -11.22
CA ARG A 70 -6.00 5.83 -11.81
C ARG A 70 -6.77 4.54 -12.12
N TYR A 71 -6.98 3.66 -11.13
CA TYR A 71 -7.74 2.44 -11.34
C TYR A 71 -8.64 2.09 -10.15
N PHE A 72 -9.94 2.06 -10.41
CA PHE A 72 -10.96 1.45 -9.56
C PHE A 72 -11.90 0.64 -10.46
N PRO A 73 -12.17 -0.66 -10.18
CA PRO A 73 -12.85 -1.54 -11.11
C PRO A 73 -14.32 -1.12 -11.35
N PRO A 74 -14.68 -0.71 -12.58
CA PRO A 74 -16.07 -0.53 -12.93
C PRO A 74 -16.81 -1.87 -12.82
N GLY A 75 -18.07 -1.86 -12.35
CA GLY A 75 -18.89 -3.08 -12.27
C GLY A 75 -18.57 -4.06 -11.15
N ILE A 76 -17.70 -3.68 -10.22
CA ILE A 76 -17.27 -4.53 -9.09
C ILE A 76 -18.45 -5.08 -8.27
N GLU A 77 -19.51 -4.31 -8.10
CA GLU A 77 -20.71 -4.73 -7.39
C GLU A 77 -21.58 -5.77 -8.15
N ARG A 78 -21.26 -6.04 -9.41
CA ARG A 78 -21.96 -7.05 -10.23
C ARG A 78 -21.25 -8.40 -10.22
N LEU A 79 -20.02 -8.47 -9.68
CA LEU A 79 -19.29 -9.73 -9.62
C LEU A 79 -20.06 -10.77 -8.78
N PRO A 80 -20.28 -11.99 -9.33
CA PRO A 80 -21.00 -13.06 -8.64
C PRO A 80 -20.09 -13.88 -7.70
N ILE A 81 -18.90 -13.41 -7.40
CA ILE A 81 -17.87 -14.03 -6.55
C ILE A 81 -17.51 -13.10 -5.39
N PRO A 82 -16.91 -13.61 -4.32
CA PRO A 82 -16.36 -12.81 -3.22
C PRO A 82 -15.42 -11.72 -3.73
N THR A 83 -15.49 -10.55 -3.10
CA THR A 83 -14.65 -9.40 -3.41
C THR A 83 -13.94 -8.90 -2.16
N ALA A 84 -12.64 -8.66 -2.28
CA ALA A 84 -11.85 -8.06 -1.21
C ALA A 84 -11.05 -6.86 -1.72
N CYS A 85 -10.77 -5.90 -0.84
CA CYS A 85 -9.81 -4.84 -1.15
C CYS A 85 -8.76 -4.70 -0.06
N TYR A 86 -7.56 -4.33 -0.47
CA TYR A 86 -6.47 -3.97 0.44
C TYR A 86 -6.08 -2.51 0.23
N LEU A 87 -6.43 -1.67 1.20
CA LEU A 87 -6.26 -0.22 1.17
C LEU A 87 -5.00 0.16 1.95
N ILE A 88 -4.01 0.69 1.25
CA ILE A 88 -2.67 0.95 1.80
C ILE A 88 -2.58 2.38 2.33
N ASP A 89 -2.87 3.36 1.50
CA ASP A 89 -2.66 4.78 1.78
C ASP A 89 -3.92 5.47 2.35
N VAL A 90 -4.60 4.84 3.29
CA VAL A 90 -5.88 5.30 3.85
C VAL A 90 -5.83 6.69 4.48
N HIS A 91 -4.63 7.14 4.87
CA HIS A 91 -4.35 8.47 5.40
C HIS A 91 -4.36 9.58 4.31
N LEU A 92 -4.23 9.24 3.02
CA LEU A 92 -4.10 10.20 1.93
C LEU A 92 -5.44 10.63 1.29
N GLY A 93 -6.59 10.17 1.78
CA GLY A 93 -7.86 10.66 1.26
C GLY A 93 -9.08 9.81 1.60
N ARG A 94 -10.19 10.50 1.86
CA ARG A 94 -11.45 9.90 2.30
C ARG A 94 -12.19 9.12 1.21
N TRP A 95 -11.85 9.29 -0.05
CA TRP A 95 -12.45 8.55 -1.15
C TRP A 95 -12.32 7.02 -1.02
N ARG A 96 -11.30 6.56 -0.26
CA ARG A 96 -11.08 5.14 0.03
C ARG A 96 -12.18 4.53 0.88
N GLU A 97 -12.81 5.32 1.73
CA GLU A 97 -14.02 4.89 2.47
C GLU A 97 -15.16 4.59 1.50
N GLN A 98 -15.36 5.43 0.48
CA GLN A 98 -16.38 5.17 -0.54
C GLN A 98 -16.01 3.96 -1.42
N ALA A 99 -14.74 3.78 -1.75
CA ALA A 99 -14.27 2.62 -2.49
C ALA A 99 -14.47 1.31 -1.69
N ALA A 100 -14.16 1.32 -0.41
CA ALA A 100 -14.30 0.17 0.49
C ALA A 100 -15.73 -0.41 0.50
N ARG A 101 -16.75 0.43 0.40
CA ARG A 101 -18.18 0.03 0.41
C ARG A 101 -18.55 -0.94 -0.73
N PHE A 102 -17.74 -1.04 -1.77
CA PHE A 102 -17.98 -1.91 -2.91
C PHE A 102 -17.48 -3.35 -2.72
N PHE A 103 -16.80 -3.63 -1.61
CA PHE A 103 -16.17 -4.94 -1.35
C PHE A 103 -16.82 -5.66 -0.16
N ASP A 104 -16.80 -6.99 -0.22
CA ASP A 104 -17.33 -7.86 0.84
C ASP A 104 -16.39 -7.89 2.05
N VAL A 105 -15.06 -7.83 1.80
CA VAL A 105 -14.03 -7.83 2.84
C VAL A 105 -13.06 -6.69 2.58
N VAL A 106 -12.75 -5.94 3.63
CA VAL A 106 -11.88 -4.75 3.55
C VAL A 106 -10.67 -4.94 4.45
N PHE A 107 -9.48 -4.83 3.86
CA PHE A 107 -8.22 -4.79 4.58
C PHE A 107 -7.63 -3.40 4.51
N ILE A 108 -7.14 -2.90 5.64
CA ILE A 108 -6.48 -1.59 5.73
C ILE A 108 -5.10 -1.73 6.38
N ALA A 109 -4.12 -1.01 5.84
CA ALA A 109 -2.74 -1.10 6.31
C ALA A 109 -2.50 -0.33 7.62
N GLN A 110 -3.31 0.69 7.93
CA GLN A 110 -3.09 1.60 9.04
C GLN A 110 -4.15 1.38 10.13
N LYS A 111 -3.75 0.90 11.31
CA LYS A 111 -4.62 0.45 12.39
C LYS A 111 -5.57 1.53 12.91
N ASP A 112 -5.09 2.75 13.05
CA ASP A 112 -5.84 3.88 13.60
C ASP A 112 -7.08 4.27 12.77
N TYR A 113 -7.18 3.74 11.55
CA TYR A 113 -8.32 3.98 10.65
C TYR A 113 -9.38 2.89 10.70
N LEU A 114 -9.19 1.82 11.50
CA LEU A 114 -10.05 0.63 11.46
C LEU A 114 -11.50 0.97 11.77
N GLU A 115 -11.76 1.62 12.90
CA GLU A 115 -13.12 2.02 13.32
C GLU A 115 -13.80 2.91 12.28
N ARG A 116 -13.07 3.87 11.73
CA ARG A 116 -13.59 4.79 10.71
C ARG A 116 -14.03 4.04 9.45
N PHE A 117 -13.29 3.02 9.03
CA PHE A 117 -13.67 2.19 7.88
C PHE A 117 -14.84 1.27 8.21
N GLN A 118 -14.90 0.67 9.40
CA GLN A 118 -16.06 -0.11 9.86
C GLN A 118 -17.34 0.71 9.81
N GLN A 119 -17.32 1.93 10.33
CA GLN A 119 -18.44 2.86 10.25
C GLN A 119 -18.82 3.23 8.80
N ALA A 120 -17.83 3.46 7.94
CA ALA A 120 -18.07 3.88 6.56
C ALA A 120 -18.67 2.76 5.70
N VAL A 121 -18.22 1.52 5.85
CA VAL A 121 -18.69 0.38 5.06
C VAL A 121 -20.00 -0.21 5.60
N GLY A 122 -20.28 -0.06 6.89
CA GLY A 122 -21.50 -0.52 7.53
C GLY A 122 -21.55 -2.04 7.82
N HIS A 123 -20.38 -2.69 7.89
CA HIS A 123 -20.24 -4.09 8.29
C HIS A 123 -18.92 -4.33 9.05
N ASP A 124 -18.78 -5.46 9.70
CA ASP A 124 -17.66 -5.84 10.57
C ASP A 124 -16.49 -6.53 9.85
N GLN A 125 -16.63 -6.88 8.57
CA GLN A 125 -15.57 -7.53 7.78
C GLN A 125 -14.51 -6.52 7.32
N VAL A 126 -14.00 -5.73 8.25
CA VAL A 126 -12.92 -4.76 8.07
C VAL A 126 -11.78 -5.12 9.00
N TYR A 127 -10.61 -5.41 8.43
CA TYR A 127 -9.50 -5.96 9.17
C TYR A 127 -8.23 -5.12 8.98
N TRP A 128 -7.49 -4.98 10.06
CA TRP A 128 -6.13 -4.47 9.98
C TRP A 128 -5.20 -5.52 9.36
N LEU A 129 -4.51 -5.13 8.30
CA LEU A 129 -3.51 -5.93 7.63
C LEU A 129 -2.32 -5.01 7.32
N PRO A 130 -1.29 -4.94 8.19
CA PRO A 130 -0.16 -4.05 7.98
C PRO A 130 0.66 -4.43 6.75
N LEU A 131 1.43 -3.49 6.23
CA LEU A 131 2.41 -3.74 5.18
C LEU A 131 3.45 -4.79 5.63
N ALA A 132 4.32 -5.24 4.73
CA ALA A 132 5.23 -6.34 4.99
C ALA A 132 6.51 -6.25 4.14
N ALA A 133 7.47 -7.13 4.40
CA ALA A 133 8.61 -7.39 3.54
C ALA A 133 8.31 -8.49 2.52
N ALA A 134 9.02 -8.44 1.39
CA ALA A 134 9.11 -9.53 0.40
C ALA A 134 10.51 -10.16 0.49
N PRO A 135 10.71 -11.29 1.18
CA PRO A 135 12.04 -11.82 1.50
C PRO A 135 12.87 -12.28 0.30
N ASP A 136 12.22 -12.49 -0.84
CA ASP A 136 12.90 -12.78 -2.10
C ASP A 136 13.67 -11.57 -2.65
N VAL A 137 13.27 -10.37 -2.26
CA VAL A 137 13.88 -9.07 -2.62
C VAL A 137 14.53 -8.41 -1.40
N HIS A 138 13.76 -8.26 -0.30
CA HIS A 138 14.20 -7.62 0.93
C HIS A 138 14.81 -8.68 1.86
N ARG A 139 16.09 -8.90 1.72
CA ARG A 139 16.89 -9.86 2.52
C ARG A 139 18.28 -9.34 2.77
N ASP A 140 18.96 -9.88 3.75
CA ASP A 140 20.37 -9.64 3.89
C ASP A 140 21.14 -10.35 2.75
N HIS A 141 21.80 -9.57 1.90
CA HIS A 141 22.64 -10.05 0.81
C HIS A 141 24.07 -10.33 1.27
N HIS A 142 24.36 -10.24 2.58
CA HIS A 142 25.69 -10.41 3.17
C HIS A 142 26.76 -9.52 2.54
N LEU A 143 26.38 -8.30 2.17
CA LEU A 143 27.25 -7.30 1.58
C LEU A 143 27.93 -6.47 2.68
N PRO A 144 29.15 -5.94 2.44
CA PRO A 144 29.79 -5.00 3.36
C PRO A 144 28.90 -3.80 3.64
N ARG A 145 28.75 -3.40 4.91
CA ARG A 145 28.00 -2.22 5.34
C ARG A 145 28.79 -0.94 4.98
N ILE A 146 28.57 -0.40 3.80
CA ILE A 146 29.29 0.76 3.28
C ILE A 146 28.60 2.10 3.58
N TYR A 147 27.30 2.08 3.87
CA TYR A 147 26.54 3.27 4.26
C TYR A 147 26.31 3.29 5.78
N ASP A 148 26.47 4.45 6.38
CA ASP A 148 26.09 4.66 7.77
C ASP A 148 24.58 4.70 7.89
N VAL A 149 23.92 5.44 6.97
CA VAL A 149 22.46 5.55 6.90
C VAL A 149 21.98 5.35 5.47
N GLY A 150 21.05 4.41 5.28
CA GLY A 150 20.36 4.16 4.02
C GLY A 150 18.91 4.65 4.02
N PHE A 151 18.48 5.13 2.88
CA PHE A 151 17.09 5.48 2.61
C PHE A 151 16.78 5.30 1.12
N VAL A 152 15.68 4.64 0.82
CA VAL A 152 15.11 4.60 -0.53
C VAL A 152 13.64 5.00 -0.44
N GLY A 153 13.21 5.90 -1.27
CA GLY A 153 11.82 6.35 -1.32
C GLY A 153 11.62 7.50 -2.29
N ASN A 154 10.39 7.74 -2.66
CA ASN A 154 10.05 8.84 -3.55
C ASN A 154 10.17 10.17 -2.79
N ILE A 155 11.08 11.02 -3.25
CA ILE A 155 11.23 12.40 -2.81
C ILE A 155 10.82 13.29 -3.98
N ALA A 156 9.53 13.36 -4.27
CA ALA A 156 9.03 14.23 -5.33
C ALA A 156 9.40 15.70 -5.05
N LEU A 157 9.59 16.48 -6.12
CA LEU A 157 9.94 17.91 -6.03
C LEU A 157 8.97 18.71 -5.15
N ALA A 158 7.70 18.35 -5.16
CA ALA A 158 6.65 18.95 -4.32
C ALA A 158 6.88 18.72 -2.81
N HIS A 159 7.61 17.67 -2.43
CA HIS A 159 7.87 17.34 -1.03
C HIS A 159 9.21 17.85 -0.49
N ARG A 160 9.96 18.66 -1.24
CA ARG A 160 11.27 19.20 -0.78
C ARG A 160 11.20 20.04 0.49
N LYS A 161 10.02 20.60 0.82
CA LYS A 161 9.78 21.38 2.05
C LYS A 161 9.26 20.54 3.22
N THR A 162 9.15 19.22 3.08
CA THR A 162 8.64 18.34 4.13
C THR A 162 9.67 18.08 5.22
N ALA A 163 9.21 17.63 6.38
CA ALA A 163 10.08 17.19 7.48
C ALA A 163 11.02 16.07 7.04
N ARG A 164 10.53 15.11 6.21
CA ARG A 164 11.34 14.04 5.62
C ARG A 164 12.52 14.60 4.80
N ALA A 165 12.26 15.51 3.87
CA ALA A 165 13.31 16.08 3.02
C ALA A 165 14.34 16.88 3.83
N ARG A 166 13.91 17.56 4.92
CA ARG A 166 14.80 18.26 5.85
C ARG A 166 15.70 17.27 6.60
N ARG A 167 15.14 16.22 7.15
CA ARG A 167 15.88 15.18 7.89
C ARG A 167 16.90 14.47 6.99
N LEU A 168 16.52 14.12 5.76
CA LEU A 168 17.45 13.51 4.80
C LEU A 168 18.65 14.41 4.50
N ARG A 169 18.46 15.72 4.38
CA ARG A 169 19.59 16.67 4.22
C ARG A 169 20.49 16.68 5.46
N LEU A 170 19.90 16.79 6.66
CA LEU A 170 20.67 16.77 7.92
C LEU A 170 21.50 15.50 8.09
N ILE A 171 20.96 14.36 7.65
CA ILE A 171 21.66 13.06 7.66
C ILE A 171 22.80 13.07 6.63
N ALA A 172 22.53 13.47 5.39
CA ALA A 172 23.53 13.46 4.31
C ALA A 172 24.70 14.43 4.55
N GLU A 173 24.49 15.51 5.31
CA GLU A 173 25.54 16.46 5.72
C GLU A 173 26.53 15.87 6.75
N ARG A 174 26.16 14.81 7.47
CA ARG A 174 26.92 14.31 8.62
C ARG A 174 27.36 12.86 8.52
N PHE A 175 26.69 12.06 7.73
CA PHE A 175 26.88 10.63 7.67
C PHE A 175 27.04 10.15 6.22
N ARG A 176 27.67 9.02 6.05
CA ARG A 176 27.83 8.40 4.73
C ARG A 176 26.53 7.71 4.32
N THR A 177 25.96 8.12 3.18
CA THR A 177 24.63 7.68 2.72
C THR A 177 24.67 7.13 1.28
N ASN A 178 23.64 6.38 0.89
CA ASN A 178 23.36 6.18 -0.51
C ASN A 178 22.81 7.47 -1.15
N ASP A 179 22.68 7.50 -2.46
CA ASP A 179 21.99 8.59 -3.14
C ASP A 179 20.49 8.54 -2.87
N PHE A 180 20.00 9.40 -1.98
CA PHE A 180 18.59 9.46 -1.57
C PHE A 180 17.65 9.92 -2.68
N TYR A 181 18.17 10.53 -3.74
CA TYR A 181 17.36 11.09 -4.83
C TYR A 181 17.30 10.18 -6.07
N ARG A 182 18.09 9.11 -6.08
CA ARG A 182 18.07 8.11 -7.12
C ARG A 182 16.81 7.24 -7.04
N VAL A 183 16.27 6.87 -8.19
CA VAL A 183 15.24 5.82 -8.29
C VAL A 183 15.94 4.46 -8.33
N TYR A 184 15.52 3.55 -7.47
CA TYR A 184 16.09 2.21 -7.32
C TYR A 184 15.09 1.16 -7.80
N THR A 185 15.58 0.08 -8.41
CA THR A 185 14.77 -1.13 -8.65
C THR A 185 14.52 -1.87 -7.33
N PRO A 186 13.55 -2.79 -7.25
CA PRO A 186 13.30 -3.58 -6.03
C PRO A 186 14.55 -4.29 -5.53
N GLU A 187 15.32 -4.91 -6.42
CA GLU A 187 16.55 -5.63 -6.11
C GLU A 187 17.64 -4.69 -5.58
N GLU A 188 17.73 -3.50 -6.14
CA GLU A 188 18.65 -2.45 -5.65
C GLU A 188 18.24 -1.95 -4.26
N VAL A 189 16.94 -1.88 -3.94
CA VAL A 189 16.45 -1.51 -2.60
C VAL A 189 17.00 -2.49 -1.56
N GLY A 190 16.83 -3.80 -1.78
CA GLY A 190 17.35 -4.84 -0.89
C GLY A 190 18.86 -4.74 -0.70
N ARG A 191 19.61 -4.48 -1.78
CA ARG A 191 21.07 -4.28 -1.72
C ARG A 191 21.45 -3.04 -0.93
N VAL A 192 20.81 -1.89 -1.18
CA VAL A 192 21.08 -0.64 -0.43
C VAL A 192 20.85 -0.84 1.05
N TYR A 193 19.73 -1.48 1.44
CA TYR A 193 19.46 -1.72 2.85
C TYR A 193 20.41 -2.75 3.46
N SER A 194 20.79 -3.80 2.74
CA SER A 194 21.85 -4.72 3.18
C SER A 194 23.22 -4.06 3.32
N GLN A 195 23.47 -2.99 2.60
CA GLN A 195 24.73 -2.22 2.69
C GLN A 195 24.68 -1.08 3.71
N SER A 196 23.56 -0.89 4.40
CA SER A 196 23.33 0.18 5.38
C SER A 196 23.44 -0.35 6.80
N ARG A 197 24.15 0.39 7.69
CA ARG A 197 24.16 0.09 9.13
C ARG A 197 22.82 0.42 9.75
N ILE A 198 22.25 1.56 9.37
CA ILE A 198 20.95 2.06 9.83
C ILE A 198 20.09 2.33 8.60
N VAL A 199 18.84 1.89 8.59
CA VAL A 199 17.82 2.30 7.62
C VAL A 199 16.95 3.36 8.29
N PHE A 200 16.98 4.56 7.72
CA PHE A 200 16.16 5.68 8.19
C PHE A 200 14.74 5.59 7.65
N ASN A 201 13.76 5.73 8.52
CA ASN A 201 12.37 5.94 8.14
C ASN A 201 11.81 7.24 8.70
N CYS A 202 10.92 7.84 7.93
CA CYS A 202 10.10 8.96 8.35
C CYS A 202 8.74 8.83 7.65
N SER A 203 7.68 8.67 8.43
CA SER A 203 6.30 8.62 7.95
C SER A 203 5.90 9.92 7.22
N ILE A 204 4.86 9.87 6.41
CA ILE A 204 4.29 11.07 5.77
C ILE A 204 3.21 11.66 6.67
N ALA A 205 2.37 10.81 7.23
CA ALA A 205 1.20 11.22 8.03
C ALA A 205 0.94 10.24 9.20
N GLY A 206 2.00 9.79 9.87
CA GLY A 206 1.92 8.83 10.97
C GLY A 206 1.69 7.38 10.53
N ASP A 207 2.00 7.06 9.28
CA ASP A 207 1.84 5.74 8.70
C ASP A 207 3.00 4.80 9.02
N VAL A 208 2.73 3.52 9.25
CA VAL A 208 3.76 2.48 9.29
C VAL A 208 4.05 2.06 7.84
N THR A 209 5.20 2.53 7.34
CA THR A 209 5.57 2.35 5.93
C THR A 209 6.19 0.98 5.64
N MET A 210 6.21 0.55 4.37
CA MET A 210 6.92 -0.67 3.93
C MET A 210 8.39 -0.69 4.38
N ARG A 211 9.05 0.46 4.41
CA ARG A 211 10.48 0.59 4.74
C ARG A 211 10.84 0.03 6.12
N VAL A 212 9.92 0.09 7.08
CA VAL A 212 10.15 -0.51 8.40
C VAL A 212 10.39 -2.01 8.25
N PHE A 213 9.57 -2.70 7.48
CA PHE A 213 9.68 -4.14 7.23
C PHE A 213 10.83 -4.47 6.27
N GLU A 214 11.02 -3.68 5.23
CA GLU A 214 12.09 -3.87 4.24
C GLU A 214 13.48 -3.72 4.88
N GLY A 215 13.67 -2.67 5.68
CA GLY A 215 14.95 -2.39 6.36
C GLY A 215 15.30 -3.47 7.38
N THR A 216 14.34 -3.91 8.20
CA THR A 216 14.55 -4.98 9.17
C THR A 216 14.82 -6.32 8.46
N ALA A 217 14.08 -6.66 7.40
CA ALA A 217 14.33 -7.88 6.64
C ALA A 217 15.74 -7.95 6.03
N CYS A 218 16.30 -6.78 5.66
CA CYS A 218 17.68 -6.67 5.14
C CYS A 218 18.75 -6.68 6.25
N GLY A 219 18.39 -6.89 7.51
CA GLY A 219 19.31 -6.98 8.63
C GLY A 219 19.95 -5.64 9.02
N ALA A 220 19.32 -4.51 8.70
CA ALA A 220 19.75 -3.20 9.16
C ALA A 220 18.98 -2.79 10.44
N LEU A 221 19.61 -1.99 11.32
CA LEU A 221 18.85 -1.33 12.39
C LEU A 221 17.88 -0.32 11.73
N VAL A 222 16.58 -0.46 11.99
CA VAL A 222 15.60 0.52 11.53
C VAL A 222 15.40 1.59 12.57
N LEU A 223 15.64 2.85 12.17
CA LEU A 223 15.40 4.04 12.96
C LEU A 223 14.24 4.83 12.35
N THR A 224 13.07 4.82 13.01
CA THR A 224 11.83 5.41 12.53
C THR A 224 11.32 6.51 13.45
N ASP A 225 10.50 7.43 12.93
CA ASP A 225 9.76 8.37 13.77
C ASP A 225 8.73 7.64 14.65
N THR A 226 8.40 8.26 15.76
CA THR A 226 7.34 7.76 16.65
C THR A 226 6.01 7.88 15.93
N VAL A 227 5.37 6.76 15.68
CA VAL A 227 4.03 6.67 15.07
C VAL A 227 3.16 5.71 15.89
N ALA A 228 1.86 5.95 15.88
CA ALA A 228 0.87 5.01 16.39
C ALA A 228 0.64 3.86 15.37
N ASN A 229 -0.55 3.66 14.89
CA ASN A 229 -0.88 2.67 13.85
C ASN A 229 -0.41 1.23 14.16
N GLY A 230 -0.27 0.89 15.46
CA GLY A 230 0.11 -0.44 15.92
C GLY A 230 1.59 -0.77 15.74
N LEU A 231 2.49 0.22 15.63
CA LEU A 231 3.93 -0.03 15.52
C LEU A 231 4.48 -0.84 16.69
N ASP A 232 4.02 -0.57 17.90
CA ASP A 232 4.36 -1.25 19.15
C ASP A 232 3.79 -2.68 19.26
N GLU A 233 2.78 -3.02 18.47
CA GLU A 233 2.28 -4.39 18.33
C GLU A 233 3.06 -5.20 17.30
N LEU A 234 3.65 -4.51 16.32
CA LEU A 234 4.45 -5.13 15.27
C LEU A 234 5.87 -5.40 15.71
N PHE A 235 6.46 -4.48 16.50
CA PHE A 235 7.85 -4.56 16.93
C PHE A 235 8.02 -4.09 18.38
N GLU A 236 8.91 -4.75 19.11
CA GLU A 236 9.37 -4.30 20.44
C GLU A 236 10.35 -3.13 20.27
N ILE A 237 9.86 -1.91 20.61
CA ILE A 237 10.64 -0.69 20.46
C ILE A 237 11.83 -0.71 21.42
N GLY A 238 13.03 -0.39 20.92
CA GLY A 238 14.29 -0.44 21.64
C GLY A 238 15.00 -1.80 21.57
N ARG A 239 14.31 -2.86 21.15
CA ARG A 239 14.87 -4.20 21.01
C ARG A 239 14.86 -4.74 19.57
N GLU A 240 13.83 -4.44 18.79
CA GLU A 240 13.66 -4.91 17.42
C GLU A 240 13.76 -3.77 16.40
N ILE A 241 13.36 -2.57 16.80
CA ILE A 241 13.52 -1.29 16.08
C ILE A 241 13.79 -0.16 17.06
N VAL A 242 14.25 0.98 16.56
CA VAL A 242 14.46 2.20 17.34
C VAL A 242 13.57 3.32 16.82
N VAL A 243 12.99 4.11 17.74
CA VAL A 243 12.20 5.30 17.39
C VAL A 243 12.94 6.57 17.78
N TYR A 244 12.73 7.65 17.01
CA TYR A 244 13.20 9.01 17.33
C TYR A 244 12.01 9.96 17.42
N GLN A 245 12.15 11.03 18.21
CA GLN A 245 11.10 12.02 18.48
C GLN A 245 11.22 13.26 17.60
N ASP A 246 12.43 13.79 17.47
CA ASP A 246 12.72 15.02 16.72
C ASP A 246 14.04 14.93 15.95
N ASP A 247 14.44 16.03 15.32
CA ASP A 247 15.64 16.06 14.48
C ASP A 247 16.93 15.95 15.31
N ARG A 248 16.93 16.44 16.54
CA ARG A 248 18.09 16.34 17.45
C ARG A 248 18.25 14.90 17.92
N ASP A 249 17.21 14.31 18.45
CA ASP A 249 17.17 12.92 18.91
C ASP A 249 17.53 11.94 17.78
N LEU A 250 17.05 12.21 16.52
CA LEU A 250 17.43 11.46 15.34
C LEU A 250 18.95 11.43 15.14
N LEU A 251 19.61 12.59 15.16
CA LEU A 251 21.04 12.70 14.88
C LEU A 251 21.88 12.13 16.02
N GLU A 252 21.46 12.33 17.26
CA GLU A 252 22.09 11.76 18.45
C GLU A 252 22.01 10.22 18.43
N LYS A 253 20.85 9.63 18.10
CA LYS A 253 20.68 8.18 17.97
C LYS A 253 21.47 7.58 16.81
N ILE A 254 21.53 8.24 15.66
CA ILE A 254 22.39 7.77 14.56
C ILE A 254 23.85 7.71 15.03
N ALA A 255 24.37 8.79 15.62
CA ALA A 255 25.74 8.84 16.12
C ALA A 255 25.99 7.78 17.20
N TYR A 256 25.06 7.60 18.12
CA TYR A 256 25.13 6.61 19.19
C TYR A 256 25.27 5.19 18.64
N TYR A 257 24.31 4.76 17.78
CA TYR A 257 24.31 3.40 17.24
C TYR A 257 25.42 3.13 16.23
N LEU A 258 26.00 4.16 15.61
CA LEU A 258 27.22 4.00 14.83
C LEU A 258 28.46 3.73 15.71
N ALA A 259 28.50 4.29 16.90
CA ALA A 259 29.57 4.07 17.88
C ALA A 259 29.38 2.76 18.70
N HIS A 260 28.16 2.27 18.86
CA HIS A 260 27.81 1.08 19.66
C HIS A 260 27.40 -0.08 18.74
N GLU A 261 28.39 -0.65 18.06
CA GLU A 261 28.15 -1.66 17.00
C GLU A 261 27.46 -2.91 17.52
N GLU A 262 27.88 -3.45 18.65
CA GLU A 262 27.32 -4.69 19.22
C GLU A 262 25.83 -4.53 19.54
N GLU A 263 25.43 -3.41 20.13
CA GLU A 263 24.04 -3.10 20.44
C GLU A 263 23.23 -2.90 19.15
N ARG A 264 23.76 -2.12 18.20
CA ARG A 264 23.14 -1.93 16.89
C ARG A 264 22.85 -3.25 16.19
N GLU A 265 23.85 -4.13 16.12
CA GLU A 265 23.72 -5.44 15.46
C GLU A 265 22.76 -6.38 16.23
N ALA A 266 22.71 -6.29 17.56
CA ALA A 266 21.75 -7.07 18.34
C ALA A 266 20.30 -6.67 18.02
N ILE A 267 20.01 -5.37 17.97
CA ILE A 267 18.69 -4.84 17.60
C ILE A 267 18.36 -5.21 16.14
N ALA A 268 19.31 -5.04 15.21
CA ALA A 268 19.12 -5.38 13.80
C ALA A 268 18.77 -6.86 13.60
N ARG A 269 19.49 -7.77 14.27
CA ARG A 269 19.19 -9.21 14.24
C ARG A 269 17.82 -9.55 14.84
N ALA A 270 17.45 -8.92 15.95
CA ALA A 270 16.15 -9.13 16.57
C ALA A 270 15.01 -8.68 15.65
N GLY A 271 15.11 -7.47 15.05
CA GLY A 271 14.15 -6.94 14.10
C GLY A 271 14.05 -7.80 12.83
N GLN A 272 15.18 -8.30 12.31
CA GLN A 272 15.20 -9.22 11.17
C GLN A 272 14.47 -10.52 11.50
N ALA A 273 14.80 -11.14 12.63
CA ALA A 273 14.16 -12.39 13.06
C ALA A 273 12.65 -12.22 13.24
N ARG A 274 12.20 -11.09 13.83
CA ARG A 274 10.79 -10.74 13.98
C ARG A 274 10.11 -10.61 12.62
N THR A 275 10.71 -9.86 11.70
CA THR A 275 10.13 -9.61 10.38
C THR A 275 10.00 -10.89 9.55
N LEU A 276 11.05 -11.71 9.50
CA LEU A 276 11.03 -12.95 8.74
C LEU A 276 10.06 -14.00 9.32
N ARG A 277 9.84 -13.99 10.63
CA ARG A 277 8.92 -14.90 11.31
C ARG A 277 7.46 -14.51 11.18
N GLU A 278 7.13 -13.19 11.09
CA GLU A 278 5.75 -12.73 11.25
C GLU A 278 5.31 -11.63 10.26
N HIS A 279 6.25 -10.95 9.59
CA HIS A 279 5.94 -9.73 8.83
C HIS A 279 6.35 -9.79 7.37
N THR A 280 6.15 -10.94 6.72
CA THR A 280 6.32 -11.09 5.27
C THR A 280 4.96 -11.02 4.55
N TYR A 281 4.99 -10.74 3.24
CA TYR A 281 3.77 -10.79 2.42
C TYR A 281 3.15 -12.19 2.37
N ILE A 282 3.92 -13.26 2.59
CA ILE A 282 3.37 -14.62 2.73
C ILE A 282 2.43 -14.67 3.94
N HIS A 283 2.87 -14.26 5.13
CA HIS A 283 2.03 -14.22 6.33
C HIS A 283 0.79 -13.33 6.15
N ARG A 284 0.92 -12.21 5.42
CA ARG A 284 -0.23 -11.33 5.15
C ARG A 284 -1.24 -12.01 4.24
N MET A 285 -0.79 -12.72 3.21
CA MET A 285 -1.69 -13.40 2.28
C MET A 285 -2.32 -14.65 2.91
N GLU A 286 -1.62 -15.40 3.71
CA GLU A 286 -2.23 -16.49 4.52
C GLU A 286 -3.37 -15.94 5.40
N ARG A 287 -3.12 -14.86 6.12
CA ARG A 287 -4.14 -14.20 6.96
C ARG A 287 -5.30 -13.67 6.14
N LEU A 288 -5.03 -13.03 5.00
CA LEU A 288 -6.05 -12.50 4.10
C LEU A 288 -6.95 -13.62 3.58
N ILE A 289 -6.36 -14.68 3.03
CA ILE A 289 -7.10 -15.83 2.49
C ILE A 289 -7.94 -16.52 3.56
N TYR A 290 -7.39 -16.71 4.76
CA TYR A 290 -8.14 -17.26 5.89
C TYR A 290 -9.41 -16.44 6.21
N LEU A 291 -9.27 -15.12 6.32
CA LEU A 291 -10.38 -14.20 6.64
C LEU A 291 -11.41 -14.16 5.50
N VAL A 292 -10.97 -14.10 4.25
CA VAL A 292 -11.88 -14.12 3.10
C VAL A 292 -12.65 -15.44 3.00
N SER A 293 -11.99 -16.57 3.25
CA SER A 293 -12.65 -17.90 3.21
C SER A 293 -13.72 -18.07 4.28
N SER A 294 -13.65 -17.31 5.36
CA SER A 294 -14.63 -17.32 6.47
C SER A 294 -15.67 -16.20 6.36
N SER A 295 -15.61 -15.39 5.28
CA SER A 295 -16.44 -14.20 5.13
C SER A 295 -17.78 -14.47 4.45
N HIS A 296 -18.69 -13.51 4.56
CA HIS A 296 -19.98 -13.49 3.87
C HIS A 296 -20.02 -12.43 2.78
N LEU A 297 -20.88 -12.61 1.78
CA LEU A 297 -21.09 -11.63 0.72
C LEU A 297 -21.91 -10.45 1.26
N LEU A 298 -21.24 -9.40 1.70
CA LEU A 298 -21.87 -8.26 2.39
C LEU A 298 -21.81 -6.95 1.62
N ALA A 299 -21.03 -6.86 0.51
CA ALA A 299 -20.79 -5.57 -0.17
C ALA A 299 -22.06 -4.72 -0.26
N PRO A 300 -22.20 -3.65 0.53
CA PRO A 300 -23.47 -2.91 0.66
C PRO A 300 -23.93 -2.34 -0.68
N MET A 301 -22.97 -2.02 -1.56
CA MET A 301 -23.26 -1.45 -2.87
C MET A 301 -23.99 -2.41 -3.84
N ARG A 302 -24.10 -3.71 -3.51
CA ARG A 302 -24.93 -4.67 -4.27
C ARG A 302 -26.42 -4.37 -4.16
N THR A 303 -26.86 -3.91 -2.99
CA THR A 303 -28.28 -3.75 -2.66
C THR A 303 -28.77 -2.32 -2.58
N VAL A 304 -27.87 -1.32 -2.48
CA VAL A 304 -28.28 0.08 -2.41
C VAL A 304 -28.83 0.62 -3.73
N PRO A 305 -29.68 1.65 -3.70
CA PRO A 305 -30.21 2.30 -4.91
C PRO A 305 -29.11 2.81 -5.83
N ALA A 306 -29.36 2.78 -7.15
CA ALA A 306 -28.41 3.22 -8.17
C ALA A 306 -27.88 4.65 -7.95
N ALA A 307 -28.72 5.55 -7.45
CA ALA A 307 -28.34 6.93 -7.16
C ALA A 307 -27.28 7.03 -6.02
N GLU A 308 -27.35 6.15 -5.03
CA GLU A 308 -26.37 6.10 -3.94
C GLU A 308 -25.06 5.48 -4.43
N ARG A 309 -25.12 4.36 -5.17
CA ARG A 309 -23.94 3.77 -5.84
C ARG A 309 -23.23 4.81 -6.71
N TRP A 310 -24.00 5.58 -7.48
CA TRP A 310 -23.47 6.66 -8.29
C TRP A 310 -22.69 7.69 -7.46
N ARG A 311 -23.26 8.16 -6.35
CA ARG A 311 -22.58 9.17 -5.48
C ARG A 311 -21.23 8.64 -4.97
N ALA A 312 -21.22 7.43 -4.44
CA ALA A 312 -19.99 6.81 -3.92
C ALA A 312 -18.93 6.65 -5.02
N ARG A 313 -19.33 6.06 -6.16
CA ARG A 313 -18.42 5.82 -7.29
C ARG A 313 -17.90 7.11 -7.92
N ARG A 314 -18.76 8.12 -8.04
CA ARG A 314 -18.37 9.42 -8.54
C ARG A 314 -17.24 10.05 -7.72
N GLU A 315 -17.29 9.96 -6.40
CA GLU A 315 -16.23 10.46 -5.53
C GLU A 315 -14.91 9.73 -5.79
N VAL A 316 -14.95 8.41 -5.92
CA VAL A 316 -13.78 7.59 -6.23
C VAL A 316 -13.20 7.95 -7.61
N TYR A 317 -14.03 7.98 -8.66
CA TYR A 317 -13.58 8.25 -10.02
C TYR A 317 -13.01 9.65 -10.20
N ILE A 318 -13.60 10.66 -9.56
CA ILE A 318 -13.07 12.02 -9.59
C ILE A 318 -11.69 12.04 -8.91
N HIS A 319 -11.55 11.37 -7.78
CA HIS A 319 -10.27 11.35 -7.07
C HIS A 319 -9.20 10.63 -7.88
N LEU A 320 -9.54 9.55 -8.52
CA LEU A 320 -8.62 8.74 -9.34
C LEU A 320 -8.44 9.29 -10.77
N HIS A 321 -9.08 10.40 -11.14
CA HIS A 321 -9.09 10.98 -12.51
C HIS A 321 -9.62 10.02 -13.59
N MET A 322 -10.56 9.16 -13.25
CA MET A 322 -11.21 8.22 -14.17
C MET A 322 -12.40 8.90 -14.87
N LEU A 323 -12.13 9.94 -15.65
CA LEU A 323 -13.19 10.80 -16.22
C LEU A 323 -14.03 10.07 -17.27
N ASP A 324 -13.41 9.23 -18.10
CA ASP A 324 -14.12 8.49 -19.13
C ASP A 324 -15.12 7.50 -18.50
N ALA A 325 -14.67 6.73 -17.51
CA ALA A 325 -15.53 5.84 -16.74
C ALA A 325 -16.66 6.59 -16.01
N LEU A 326 -16.41 7.80 -15.56
CA LEU A 326 -17.41 8.66 -14.93
C LEU A 326 -18.47 9.13 -15.95
N ILE A 327 -18.04 9.51 -17.16
CA ILE A 327 -18.92 9.96 -18.23
C ILE A 327 -19.81 8.79 -18.73
N ASP A 328 -19.22 7.61 -18.93
CA ASP A 328 -19.93 6.43 -19.38
C ASP A 328 -20.98 6.00 -18.37
N GLN A 329 -20.62 5.94 -17.09
CA GLN A 329 -21.59 5.65 -16.04
C GLN A 329 -22.73 6.70 -15.94
N ALA A 330 -22.42 7.98 -16.12
CA ALA A 330 -23.44 9.02 -16.14
C ALA A 330 -24.38 8.87 -17.36
N ARG A 331 -23.87 8.32 -18.47
CA ARG A 331 -24.67 7.98 -19.65
C ARG A 331 -25.60 6.80 -19.37
N ASP A 332 -25.08 5.74 -18.74
CA ASP A 332 -25.85 4.53 -18.38
C ASP A 332 -27.00 4.85 -17.41
N MET A 333 -26.84 5.86 -16.57
CA MET A 333 -27.92 6.38 -15.73
C MET A 333 -28.97 7.21 -16.47
N GLY A 334 -28.87 7.36 -17.77
CA GLY A 334 -29.81 8.16 -18.59
C GLY A 334 -29.67 9.67 -18.40
N LEU A 335 -28.58 10.16 -17.81
CA LEU A 335 -28.36 11.61 -17.63
C LEU A 335 -28.08 12.25 -18.99
N ASN A 336 -28.79 13.33 -19.30
CA ASN A 336 -28.54 14.10 -20.50
C ASN A 336 -27.20 14.89 -20.40
N PRO A 337 -26.65 15.43 -21.52
CA PRO A 337 -25.33 16.09 -21.50
C PRO A 337 -25.22 17.24 -20.48
N PHE A 338 -26.27 17.99 -20.27
CA PHE A 338 -26.30 19.11 -19.30
C PHE A 338 -26.28 18.60 -17.84
N GLN A 339 -27.05 17.56 -17.55
CA GLN A 339 -27.06 16.91 -16.25
C GLN A 339 -25.69 16.27 -15.93
N ARG A 340 -25.05 15.63 -16.95
CA ARG A 340 -23.69 15.09 -16.84
C ARG A 340 -22.69 16.18 -16.50
N ALA A 341 -22.69 17.28 -17.26
CA ALA A 341 -21.81 18.43 -16.99
C ALA A 341 -22.03 18.96 -15.57
N ARG A 342 -23.27 19.19 -15.16
CA ARG A 342 -23.62 19.66 -13.81
C ARG A 342 -23.20 18.68 -12.71
N ALA A 343 -23.24 17.39 -12.95
CA ALA A 343 -22.81 16.36 -12.00
C ALA A 343 -21.28 16.29 -11.85
N ILE A 344 -20.52 16.60 -12.89
CA ILE A 344 -19.06 16.41 -12.96
C ILE A 344 -18.31 17.72 -12.67
N LEU A 345 -18.78 18.86 -13.20
CA LEU A 345 -18.10 20.16 -13.17
C LEU A 345 -17.76 20.68 -11.76
N PRO A 346 -18.65 20.63 -10.75
CA PRO A 346 -18.36 21.18 -9.42
C PRO A 346 -17.18 20.47 -8.74
N SER A 347 -16.95 19.23 -9.07
CA SER A 347 -15.89 18.42 -8.49
C SER A 347 -14.55 18.61 -9.22
N LEU A 348 -14.60 18.93 -10.52
CA LEU A 348 -13.43 19.36 -11.29
C LEU A 348 -12.96 20.76 -10.90
N LEU A 349 -13.90 21.69 -10.69
CA LEU A 349 -13.57 23.06 -10.27
C LEU A 349 -12.96 23.12 -8.87
N ARG A 350 -13.41 22.32 -7.92
CA ARG A 350 -12.78 22.23 -6.58
C ARG A 350 -11.32 21.79 -6.61
N ARG A 351 -10.86 21.15 -7.67
CA ARG A 351 -9.48 20.71 -7.84
C ARG A 351 -8.57 21.71 -8.53
N LEU A 352 -9.14 22.64 -9.29
CA LEU A 352 -8.37 23.72 -9.90
C LEU A 352 -8.06 24.85 -8.89
N ILE A 353 -8.68 24.81 -7.72
CA ILE A 353 -8.55 25.83 -6.65
C ILE A 353 -7.70 25.30 -5.46
N LEU A 354 -7.36 24.00 -5.42
CA LEU A 354 -6.45 23.34 -4.48
C LEU A 354 -5.15 22.89 -5.18
#